data_9a200f6c6b833b2789e1056da6a1b643
#
_entry.id   9a200f6c6b833b2789e1056da6a1b643
#
_cell.length_a   1.000
_cell.length_b   1.000
_cell.length_c   1.000
_cell.angle_alpha   90.00
_cell.angle_beta   90.00
_cell.angle_gamma   90.00
#
_symmetry.space_group_name_H-M   'P 1'
#
loop_
_entity.id
_entity.type
_entity.pdbx_description
1 polymer ?
#
loop_
_entity_poly.entity_id
_entity_poly.type
_entity_poly.pdbx_seq_one_letter_code
_entity_poly.pdbx_strand_id
1 'polypeptide(L)'
;MNILVLGGTGFFGKHLVWELLHRGHEVTIATRGRTPDDFGDRVRRLIVDRTDARQMEQVFAHKYYDVFYDDLAYCAGDVRTVLEAVPCRRYVMVSSASVYNLHFQTVETDYEPEHDRLVWYTDYSGSYDVLKKSAECALVQQYPMKNAA
;
A
#
# COMPACT_ATOMS: atom_id res chain seq x y z
N MET A 1 -2.25 -16.35 8.59
CA MET A 1 -1.29 -15.73 7.65
C MET A 1 -0.52 -14.65 8.38
N ASN A 2 0.73 -14.42 7.96
CA ASN A 2 1.54 -13.30 8.43
C ASN A 2 1.30 -12.09 7.52
N ILE A 3 0.68 -11.03 8.06
CA ILE A 3 0.17 -9.88 7.27
C ILE A 3 0.86 -8.60 7.72
N LEU A 4 1.35 -7.83 6.75
CA LEU A 4 1.83 -6.46 6.97
C LEU A 4 0.75 -5.46 6.58
N VAL A 5 0.54 -4.43 7.42
CA VAL A 5 -0.25 -3.25 7.08
C VAL A 5 0.64 -2.02 7.22
N LEU A 6 0.94 -1.35 6.11
CA LEU A 6 1.62 -0.07 6.10
C LEU A 6 0.58 1.03 6.33
N GLY A 7 0.65 1.68 7.48
CA GLY A 7 -0.42 2.50 8.04
C GLY A 7 -1.12 1.77 9.17
N GLY A 8 -2.44 1.70 9.15
CA GLY A 8 -3.23 0.88 10.09
C GLY A 8 -3.61 1.58 11.40
N THR A 9 -3.18 2.81 11.66
CA THR A 9 -3.53 3.53 12.89
C THR A 9 -4.62 4.60 12.70
N GLY A 10 -5.00 4.88 11.47
CA GLY A 10 -6.01 5.85 11.12
C GLY A 10 -7.22 5.20 10.45
N PHE A 11 -8.33 5.92 10.42
CA PHE A 11 -9.60 5.66 9.74
C PHE A 11 -9.79 4.22 9.19
N PHE A 12 -9.67 4.04 7.88
CA PHE A 12 -9.86 2.76 7.20
C PHE A 12 -8.85 1.68 7.65
N GLY A 13 -7.57 2.03 7.72
CA GLY A 13 -6.52 1.08 8.10
C GLY A 13 -6.72 0.49 9.48
N LYS A 14 -7.26 1.26 10.44
CA LYS A 14 -7.58 0.76 11.78
C LYS A 14 -8.66 -0.33 11.74
N HIS A 15 -9.72 -0.13 10.95
CA HIS A 15 -10.77 -1.14 10.78
C HIS A 15 -10.23 -2.41 10.08
N LEU A 16 -9.38 -2.24 9.08
CA LEU A 16 -8.70 -3.36 8.42
C LEU A 16 -7.89 -4.18 9.42
N VAL A 17 -7.08 -3.55 10.27
CA VAL A 17 -6.28 -4.27 11.29
C VAL A 17 -7.18 -5.04 12.25
N TRP A 18 -8.27 -4.45 12.74
CA TRP A 18 -9.22 -5.13 13.60
C TRP A 18 -9.85 -6.35 12.93
N GLU A 19 -10.27 -6.23 11.68
CA GLU A 19 -10.87 -7.34 10.93
C GLU A 19 -9.87 -8.48 10.71
N LEU A 20 -8.60 -8.15 10.39
CA LEU A 20 -7.54 -9.15 10.26
C LEU A 20 -7.28 -9.91 11.57
N LEU A 21 -7.26 -9.18 12.71
CA LEU A 21 -7.10 -9.78 14.03
C LEU A 21 -8.29 -10.69 14.41
N HIS A 22 -9.52 -10.27 14.11
CA HIS A 22 -10.72 -11.07 14.35
C HIS A 22 -10.72 -12.37 13.52
N ARG A 23 -10.13 -12.36 12.35
CA ARG A 23 -9.93 -13.55 11.51
C ARG A 23 -8.75 -14.43 11.93
N GLY A 24 -8.07 -14.10 13.01
CA GLY A 24 -6.97 -14.90 13.56
C GLY A 24 -5.66 -14.78 12.77
N HIS A 25 -5.41 -13.67 12.09
CA HIS A 25 -4.14 -13.43 11.41
C HIS A 25 -3.08 -12.84 12.35
N GLU A 26 -1.81 -13.14 12.07
CA GLU A 26 -0.69 -12.44 12.68
C GLU A 26 -0.48 -11.11 11.94
N VAL A 27 -0.69 -10.01 12.64
CA VAL A 27 -0.64 -8.67 12.02
C VAL A 27 0.57 -7.90 12.51
N THR A 28 1.33 -7.37 11.56
CA THR A 28 2.37 -6.36 11.78
C THR A 28 1.88 -5.03 11.19
N ILE A 29 1.88 -3.98 11.98
CA ILE A 29 1.68 -2.62 11.47
C ILE A 29 3.02 -1.90 11.34
N ALA A 30 3.19 -1.17 10.23
CA ALA A 30 4.36 -0.33 9.99
C ALA A 30 3.92 1.13 9.86
N THR A 31 4.43 1.98 10.75
CA THR A 31 4.02 3.38 10.87
C THR A 31 5.18 4.24 11.33
N ARG A 32 5.02 5.57 11.28
CA ARG A 32 5.99 6.51 11.87
C ARG A 32 5.92 6.62 13.39
N GLY A 33 5.01 5.87 14.04
CA GLY A 33 4.85 5.89 15.51
C GLY A 33 4.25 7.17 16.08
N ARG A 34 3.65 8.03 15.26
CA ARG A 34 3.13 9.35 15.69
C ARG A 34 1.69 9.29 16.19
N THR A 35 0.92 8.34 15.71
CA THR A 35 -0.49 8.14 16.06
C THR A 35 -0.60 6.94 16.98
N PRO A 36 -1.15 7.08 18.20
CA PRO A 36 -1.41 5.95 19.07
C PRO A 36 -2.48 5.02 18.48
N ASP A 37 -2.39 3.76 18.81
CA ASP A 37 -3.38 2.74 18.49
C ASP A 37 -3.90 2.06 19.76
N ASP A 38 -4.97 1.29 19.63
CA ASP A 38 -5.63 0.55 20.71
C ASP A 38 -5.59 -0.98 20.55
N PHE A 39 -4.66 -1.47 19.70
CA PHE A 39 -4.54 -2.92 19.45
C PHE A 39 -3.87 -3.69 20.60
N GLY A 40 -3.22 -3.02 21.55
CA GLY A 40 -2.47 -3.66 22.64
C GLY A 40 -1.35 -4.56 22.09
N ASP A 41 -1.16 -5.71 22.67
CA ASP A 41 -0.12 -6.68 22.29
C ASP A 41 -0.53 -7.60 21.12
N ARG A 42 -1.70 -7.35 20.51
CA ARG A 42 -2.23 -8.17 19.41
C ARG A 42 -1.54 -7.93 18.07
N VAL A 43 -0.76 -6.84 17.93
CA VAL A 43 -0.01 -6.52 16.72
C VAL A 43 1.47 -6.36 17.01
N ARG A 44 2.30 -6.72 16.04
CA ARG A 44 3.71 -6.30 16.02
C ARG A 44 3.78 -4.89 15.42
N ARG A 45 4.68 -4.05 15.96
CA ARG A 45 4.85 -2.68 15.48
C ARG A 45 6.26 -2.49 14.93
N LEU A 46 6.33 -1.93 13.72
CA LEU A 46 7.58 -1.47 13.12
C LEU A 46 7.49 0.05 12.94
N ILE A 47 8.49 0.74 13.43
CA ILE A 47 8.60 2.19 13.25
C ILE A 47 9.43 2.45 12.01
N VAL A 48 8.82 3.04 11.00
CA VAL A 48 9.45 3.29 9.71
C VAL A 48 8.78 4.45 9.00
N ASP A 49 9.58 5.25 8.31
CA ASP A 49 9.08 6.23 7.33
C ASP A 49 9.16 5.61 5.93
N ARG A 50 8.02 5.44 5.26
CA ARG A 50 7.94 4.85 3.93
C ARG A 50 8.70 5.63 2.85
N THR A 51 8.96 6.90 3.09
CA THR A 51 9.70 7.76 2.15
C THR A 51 11.22 7.62 2.28
N ASP A 52 11.69 6.95 3.33
CA ASP A 52 13.10 6.62 3.52
C ASP A 52 13.40 5.19 3.06
N ALA A 53 13.87 5.06 1.81
CA ALA A 53 14.15 3.77 1.20
C ALA A 53 15.17 2.95 2.00
N ARG A 54 16.21 3.60 2.58
CA ARG A 54 17.23 2.91 3.38
C ARG A 54 16.64 2.36 4.67
N GLN A 55 15.79 3.15 5.35
CA GLN A 55 15.11 2.70 6.55
C GLN A 55 14.16 1.53 6.22
N MET A 56 13.43 1.61 5.10
CA MET A 56 12.58 0.53 4.62
C MET A 56 13.38 -0.77 4.41
N GLU A 57 14.47 -0.73 3.68
CA GLU A 57 15.35 -1.88 3.46
C GLU A 57 15.85 -2.49 4.79
N GLN A 58 16.32 -1.67 5.72
CA GLN A 58 16.84 -2.12 7.01
C GLN A 58 15.75 -2.76 7.88
N VAL A 59 14.58 -2.12 7.99
CA VAL A 59 13.48 -2.59 8.84
C VAL A 59 12.89 -3.88 8.31
N PHE A 60 12.81 -4.06 7.00
CA PHE A 60 12.22 -5.24 6.37
C PHE A 60 13.25 -6.30 5.94
N ALA A 61 14.54 -6.08 6.16
CA ALA A 61 15.56 -7.09 5.93
C ALA A 61 15.20 -8.41 6.63
N HIS A 62 15.28 -9.51 5.87
CA HIS A 62 14.97 -10.88 6.36
C HIS A 62 13.54 -11.11 6.85
N LYS A 63 12.59 -10.22 6.52
CA LYS A 63 11.16 -10.41 6.78
C LYS A 63 10.46 -10.89 5.51
N TYR A 64 9.37 -11.62 5.70
CA TYR A 64 8.51 -12.06 4.60
C TYR A 64 7.05 -12.06 5.07
N TYR A 65 6.15 -11.60 4.21
CA TYR A 65 4.73 -11.52 4.50
C TYR A 65 3.90 -12.27 3.46
N ASP A 66 2.86 -12.97 3.91
CA ASP A 66 1.89 -13.61 3.01
C ASP A 66 1.11 -12.55 2.23
N VAL A 67 0.69 -11.50 2.93
CA VAL A 67 -0.03 -10.36 2.35
C VAL A 67 0.53 -9.05 2.92
N PHE A 68 0.70 -8.07 2.05
CA PHE A 68 1.09 -6.72 2.40
C PHE A 68 0.01 -5.73 1.94
N TYR A 69 -0.70 -5.11 2.88
CA TYR A 69 -1.65 -4.03 2.62
C TYR A 69 -0.95 -2.67 2.73
N ASP A 70 -1.01 -1.90 1.66
CA ASP A 70 -0.50 -0.52 1.62
C ASP A 70 -1.66 0.48 1.55
N ASP A 71 -1.96 1.08 2.71
CA ASP A 71 -3.02 2.09 2.89
C ASP A 71 -2.51 3.52 2.60
N LEU A 72 -1.24 3.67 2.25
CA LEU A 72 -0.57 4.95 2.17
C LEU A 72 0.07 5.27 0.81
N ALA A 73 -0.04 4.40 -0.19
CA ALA A 73 0.55 4.66 -1.50
C ALA A 73 -0.20 5.77 -2.24
N TYR A 74 0.51 6.82 -2.63
CA TYR A 74 -0.02 7.94 -3.41
C TYR A 74 0.46 7.94 -4.85
N CYS A 75 1.71 7.56 -5.11
CA CYS A 75 2.31 7.67 -6.44
C CYS A 75 3.17 6.45 -6.79
N ALA A 76 3.64 6.40 -8.04
CA ALA A 76 4.50 5.32 -8.55
C ALA A 76 5.78 5.13 -7.73
N GLY A 77 6.40 6.20 -7.25
CA GLY A 77 7.57 6.14 -6.38
C GLY A 77 7.31 5.45 -5.06
N ASP A 78 6.13 5.67 -4.47
CA ASP A 78 5.71 4.99 -3.25
C ASP A 78 5.61 3.48 -3.45
N VAL A 79 4.97 3.04 -4.54
CA VAL A 79 4.82 1.62 -4.89
C VAL A 79 6.20 0.96 -5.07
N ARG A 80 7.09 1.63 -5.82
CA ARG A 80 8.46 1.13 -6.02
C ARG A 80 9.21 0.97 -4.71
N THR A 81 9.25 2.01 -3.88
CA THR A 81 10.00 1.99 -2.61
C THR A 81 9.58 0.83 -1.72
N VAL A 82 8.28 0.57 -1.59
CA VAL A 82 7.79 -0.49 -0.71
C VAL A 82 7.98 -1.89 -1.32
N LEU A 83 7.76 -2.06 -2.63
CA LEU A 83 7.90 -3.37 -3.27
C LEU A 83 9.35 -3.82 -3.47
N GLU A 84 10.29 -2.88 -3.56
CA GLU A 84 11.73 -3.19 -3.57
C GLU A 84 12.24 -3.57 -2.16
N ALA A 85 11.67 -2.98 -1.10
CA ALA A 85 12.12 -3.19 0.27
C ALA A 85 11.41 -4.33 1.02
N VAL A 86 10.15 -4.64 0.66
CA VAL A 86 9.30 -5.57 1.44
C VAL A 86 9.01 -6.85 0.67
N PRO A 87 9.67 -7.97 1.00
CA PRO A 87 9.34 -9.26 0.41
C PRO A 87 7.94 -9.72 0.85
N CYS A 88 7.05 -9.95 -0.11
CA CYS A 88 5.70 -10.45 0.14
C CYS A 88 5.20 -11.34 -1.01
N ARG A 89 4.26 -12.23 -0.69
CA ARG A 89 3.59 -13.06 -1.69
C ARG A 89 2.56 -12.26 -2.49
N ARG A 90 1.74 -11.46 -1.79
CA ARG A 90 0.69 -10.62 -2.39
C ARG A 90 0.78 -9.20 -1.84
N TYR A 91 0.72 -8.24 -2.71
CA TYR A 91 0.59 -6.82 -2.37
C TYR A 91 -0.82 -6.32 -2.70
N VAL A 92 -1.41 -5.56 -1.79
CA VAL A 92 -2.73 -4.96 -1.95
C VAL A 92 -2.61 -3.46 -1.65
N MET A 93 -2.80 -2.65 -2.67
CA MET A 93 -2.78 -1.19 -2.55
C MET A 93 -4.20 -0.64 -2.44
N VAL A 94 -4.41 0.29 -1.53
CA VAL A 94 -5.65 1.07 -1.50
C VAL A 94 -5.56 2.17 -2.55
N SER A 95 -6.40 2.07 -3.57
CA SER A 95 -6.52 3.08 -4.62
C SER A 95 -7.64 4.09 -4.32
N SER A 96 -8.21 4.70 -5.33
CA SER A 96 -9.24 5.73 -5.20
C SER A 96 -10.14 5.75 -6.44
N ALA A 97 -11.41 6.05 -6.25
CA ALA A 97 -12.33 6.33 -7.35
C ALA A 97 -11.92 7.55 -8.21
N SER A 98 -10.98 8.37 -7.72
CA SER A 98 -10.45 9.51 -8.49
C SER A 98 -9.63 9.12 -9.71
N VAL A 99 -9.24 7.85 -9.86
CA VAL A 99 -8.55 7.37 -11.05
C VAL A 99 -9.46 7.31 -12.28
N TYR A 100 -10.76 7.24 -12.07
CA TYR A 100 -11.74 7.24 -13.16
C TYR A 100 -12.05 8.67 -13.65
N ASN A 101 -12.29 8.79 -14.95
CA ASN A 101 -12.93 9.98 -15.49
C ASN A 101 -14.44 9.85 -15.19
N LEU A 102 -14.90 10.47 -14.10
CA LEU A 102 -16.25 10.28 -13.59
C LEU A 102 -17.31 10.67 -14.62
N HIS A 103 -18.21 9.74 -14.91
CA HIS A 103 -19.41 9.94 -15.72
C HIS A 103 -20.56 9.12 -15.13
N PHE A 104 -21.75 9.26 -15.70
CA PHE A 104 -22.89 8.44 -15.29
C PHE A 104 -22.62 6.95 -15.55
N GLN A 105 -22.80 6.11 -14.53
CA GLN A 105 -22.54 4.66 -14.57
C GLN A 105 -21.06 4.28 -14.80
N THR A 106 -20.12 5.01 -14.21
CA THR A 106 -18.70 4.63 -14.19
C THR A 106 -18.52 3.21 -13.62
N VAL A 107 -17.78 2.37 -14.34
CA VAL A 107 -17.44 1.00 -13.97
C VAL A 107 -15.93 0.79 -13.91
N GLU A 108 -15.46 -0.32 -13.32
CA GLU A 108 -14.02 -0.59 -13.14
C GLU A 108 -13.23 -0.62 -14.46
N THR A 109 -13.86 -1.05 -15.57
CA THR A 109 -13.23 -1.11 -16.88
C THR A 109 -13.09 0.25 -17.58
N ASP A 110 -13.56 1.34 -16.98
CA ASP A 110 -13.41 2.68 -17.55
C ASP A 110 -12.00 3.26 -17.35
N TYR A 111 -11.14 2.57 -16.60
CA TYR A 111 -9.72 2.88 -16.46
C TYR A 111 -8.89 1.61 -16.57
N GLU A 112 -7.92 1.62 -17.47
CA GLU A 112 -7.03 0.51 -17.79
C GLU A 112 -5.58 0.94 -17.54
N PRO A 113 -5.05 0.79 -16.31
CA PRO A 113 -3.70 1.24 -15.94
C PRO A 113 -2.59 0.54 -16.72
N GLU A 114 -2.84 -0.65 -17.28
CA GLU A 114 -1.91 -1.37 -18.16
C GLU A 114 -1.65 -0.65 -19.49
N HIS A 115 -2.60 0.16 -19.96
CA HIS A 115 -2.53 0.88 -21.21
C HIS A 115 -2.25 2.38 -21.05
N ASP A 116 -2.31 2.90 -19.83
CA ASP A 116 -2.03 4.31 -19.54
C ASP A 116 -0.52 4.55 -19.44
N ARG A 117 -0.13 5.81 -19.58
CA ARG A 117 1.29 6.21 -19.53
C ARG A 117 1.82 6.19 -18.10
N LEU A 118 2.75 5.30 -17.80
CA LEU A 118 3.47 5.31 -16.53
C LEU A 118 4.36 6.54 -16.41
N VAL A 119 4.12 7.36 -15.39
CA VAL A 119 4.96 8.48 -14.98
C VAL A 119 5.47 8.23 -13.58
N TRP A 120 6.79 8.24 -13.40
CA TRP A 120 7.43 8.00 -12.11
C TRP A 120 7.45 9.27 -11.26
N TYR A 121 6.31 9.57 -10.63
CA TYR A 121 6.27 10.59 -9.58
C TYR A 121 6.99 10.07 -8.34
N THR A 122 7.90 10.87 -7.80
CA THR A 122 8.66 10.57 -6.57
C THR A 122 8.34 11.56 -5.45
N ASP A 123 7.49 12.52 -5.74
CA ASP A 123 6.95 13.53 -4.83
C ASP A 123 5.43 13.68 -5.03
N TYR A 124 4.82 14.53 -4.25
CA TYR A 124 3.37 14.77 -4.27
C TYR A 124 2.98 16.07 -4.97
N SER A 125 3.76 16.51 -5.96
CA SER A 125 3.53 17.75 -6.70
C SER A 125 2.39 17.68 -7.73
N GLY A 126 1.93 16.47 -8.07
CA GLY A 126 0.78 16.24 -8.96
C GLY A 126 -0.57 16.37 -8.27
N SER A 127 -1.66 16.46 -9.05
CA SER A 127 -3.00 16.31 -8.51
C SER A 127 -3.23 14.89 -7.99
N TYR A 128 -4.14 14.72 -7.03
CA TYR A 128 -4.36 13.43 -6.35
C TYR A 128 -4.71 12.29 -7.31
N ASP A 129 -5.56 12.56 -8.30
CA ASP A 129 -5.97 11.60 -9.33
C ASP A 129 -4.78 11.17 -10.21
N VAL A 130 -3.95 12.10 -10.65
CA VAL A 130 -2.76 11.82 -11.46
C VAL A 130 -1.74 10.99 -10.67
N LEU A 131 -1.54 11.32 -9.41
CA LEU A 131 -0.66 10.55 -8.53
C LEU A 131 -1.17 9.12 -8.33
N LYS A 132 -2.46 8.94 -8.03
CA LYS A 132 -3.06 7.60 -7.87
C LYS A 132 -3.04 6.79 -9.16
N LYS A 133 -3.32 7.39 -10.32
CA LYS A 133 -3.15 6.74 -11.63
C LYS A 133 -1.71 6.25 -11.82
N SER A 134 -0.72 7.07 -11.48
CA SER A 134 0.68 6.67 -11.59
C SER A 134 1.02 5.46 -10.70
N ALA A 135 0.45 5.40 -9.50
CA ALA A 135 0.64 4.27 -8.59
C ALA A 135 0.05 2.96 -9.16
N GLU A 136 -1.16 3.02 -9.72
CA GLU A 136 -1.78 1.86 -10.38
C GLU A 136 -0.99 1.41 -11.61
N CYS A 137 -0.58 2.35 -12.48
CA CYS A 137 0.26 2.04 -13.64
C CYS A 137 1.56 1.34 -13.22
N ALA A 138 2.25 1.87 -12.18
CA ALA A 138 3.48 1.25 -11.67
C ALA A 138 3.23 -0.18 -11.20
N LEU A 139 2.16 -0.38 -10.42
CA LEU A 139 1.82 -1.69 -9.87
C LEU A 139 1.53 -2.71 -10.97
N VAL A 140 0.69 -2.36 -11.93
CA VAL A 140 0.25 -3.29 -12.98
C VAL A 140 1.35 -3.54 -14.01
N GLN A 141 2.06 -2.50 -14.45
CA GLN A 141 3.04 -2.61 -15.54
C GLN A 141 4.40 -3.13 -15.09
N GLN A 142 4.83 -2.84 -13.85
CA GLN A 142 6.17 -3.18 -13.36
C GLN A 142 6.18 -4.34 -12.36
N TYR A 143 5.07 -4.59 -11.65
CA TYR A 143 4.98 -5.61 -10.61
C TYR A 143 3.78 -6.57 -10.81
N PRO A 144 3.56 -7.11 -12.01
CA PRO A 144 2.35 -7.89 -12.34
C PRO A 144 2.18 -9.15 -11.45
N MET A 145 3.28 -9.77 -11.04
CA MET A 145 3.25 -10.96 -10.18
C MET A 145 2.77 -10.67 -8.75
N LYS A 146 2.79 -9.42 -8.32
CA LYS A 146 2.30 -9.00 -7.00
C LYS A 146 0.80 -8.77 -6.98
N ASN A 147 0.18 -8.62 -8.16
CA ASN A 147 -1.26 -8.41 -8.35
C ASN A 147 -2.02 -9.71 -8.64
N ALA A 148 -1.34 -10.83 -8.86
CA ALA A 148 -2.02 -12.09 -9.13
C ALA A 148 -2.95 -12.44 -7.96
N ALA A 149 -4.25 -12.35 -8.23
CA ALA A 149 -5.34 -12.60 -7.30
C ALA A 149 -5.40 -14.08 -6.89
#